data_8422d9a1f32f3ecc64881a3a7e439ce3
#
_entry.id   8422d9a1f32f3ecc64881a3a7e439ce3
#
_cell.length_a   1.000
_cell.length_b   1.000
_cell.length_c   1.000
_cell.angle_alpha   90.00
_cell.angle_beta   90.00
_cell.angle_gamma   90.00
#
_symmetry.space_group_name_H-M   'P 1'
#
loop_
_entity.id
_entity.type
_entity.pdbx_description
1 polymer ?
#
loop_
_entity_poly.entity_id
_entity_poly.type
_entity_poly.pdbx_seq_one_letter_code
_entity_poly.pdbx_strand_id
1 'polypeptide(L)'
;VKYYFKTESLSVGYHKKPIIKDIEIGLEKGEILTLIGPNGAGKSTVLKSIAKQLAIIAGTIYLDEQSVESMSGTELSQNMAVVLTEKLRTEMMTCEDVVATGRYPYTGRFGILSESDRKVVKEAMELVHVTAIKDQDFTRISDGQRQRVMLARAICQEPEIIILDEPTSYLDVKYKLEFLSISQEMRKKKGLTVIMSLHELELAERVSDKILCIDGKCVDRFGKPEEVFEQGYISKLFSIASGSFDEENGSMELEPAKGEAKVFVIAGGGTGRNVYRRLQRQGIPFITGVLPQNDLDYPVARALATDVIATEAFEPITEEHMQEARKKLTSCDKIICCKETFGTLERVNLELLEFAKESGKEIEMSC
;
A
#
# COMPACT_ATOMS: atom_id res chain seq x y z
N VAL A 1 19.26 10.21 18.75
CA VAL A 1 18.12 10.85 18.04
C VAL A 1 17.04 11.11 19.07
N LYS A 2 16.47 12.33 19.10
CA LYS A 2 15.34 12.66 19.97
C LYS A 2 14.05 12.38 19.21
N TYR A 3 13.34 11.32 19.62
CA TYR A 3 12.05 10.99 19.05
C TYR A 3 10.94 11.87 19.63
N TYR A 4 10.04 12.33 18.77
CA TYR A 4 8.83 13.06 19.15
C TYR A 4 7.74 12.11 19.68
N PHE A 5 7.58 10.96 19.01
CA PHE A 5 6.72 9.87 19.48
C PHE A 5 7.56 8.61 19.65
N LYS A 6 7.43 7.93 20.78
CA LYS A 6 8.11 6.67 21.01
C LYS A 6 7.28 5.72 21.87
N THR A 7 7.53 4.43 21.70
CA THR A 7 7.06 3.37 22.60
C THR A 7 8.24 2.62 23.17
N GLU A 8 8.12 2.20 24.42
CA GLU A 8 9.14 1.42 25.13
C GLU A 8 8.48 0.16 25.69
N SER A 9 8.94 -1.02 25.22
CA SER A 9 8.46 -2.36 25.62
C SER A 9 6.93 -2.47 25.62
N LEU A 10 6.28 -1.79 24.65
CA LEU A 10 4.83 -1.70 24.62
C LEU A 10 4.21 -3.06 24.28
N SER A 11 3.29 -3.52 25.12
CA SER A 11 2.52 -4.74 24.91
C SER A 11 1.04 -4.41 24.89
N VAL A 12 0.34 -4.86 23.84
CA VAL A 12 -1.06 -4.56 23.55
C VAL A 12 -1.90 -5.82 23.40
N GLY A 13 -3.19 -5.74 23.74
CA GLY A 13 -4.10 -6.88 23.63
C GLY A 13 -5.39 -6.65 24.41
N TYR A 14 -6.17 -7.70 24.62
CA TYR A 14 -7.48 -7.66 25.28
C TYR A 14 -7.49 -8.51 26.55
N HIS A 15 -8.27 -8.10 27.56
CA HIS A 15 -8.48 -8.85 28.78
C HIS A 15 -7.18 -9.31 29.46
N LYS A 16 -6.16 -8.43 29.49
CA LYS A 16 -4.81 -8.69 30.02
C LYS A 16 -4.04 -9.82 29.28
N LYS A 17 -4.53 -10.26 28.12
CA LYS A 17 -3.82 -11.21 27.26
C LYS A 17 -3.13 -10.41 26.14
N PRO A 18 -1.80 -10.41 26.09
CA PRO A 18 -1.08 -9.71 25.03
C PRO A 18 -1.27 -10.43 23.69
N ILE A 19 -1.56 -9.64 22.64
CA ILE A 19 -1.58 -10.08 21.26
C ILE A 19 -0.21 -9.78 20.64
N ILE A 20 0.29 -8.56 20.85
CA ILE A 20 1.60 -8.14 20.36
C ILE A 20 2.39 -7.61 21.56
N LYS A 21 3.66 -8.01 21.64
CA LYS A 21 4.57 -7.65 22.74
C LYS A 21 5.77 -6.88 22.21
N ASP A 22 6.42 -6.18 23.12
CA ASP A 22 7.73 -5.56 22.92
C ASP A 22 7.79 -4.68 21.67
N ILE A 23 6.76 -3.81 21.52
CA ILE A 23 6.68 -2.87 20.40
C ILE A 23 7.57 -1.68 20.71
N GLU A 24 8.63 -1.51 19.90
CA GLU A 24 9.55 -0.39 19.94
C GLU A 24 9.36 0.48 18.69
N ILE A 25 8.84 1.67 18.86
CA ILE A 25 8.63 2.65 17.79
C ILE A 25 9.35 3.93 18.17
N GLY A 26 9.99 4.56 17.22
CA GLY A 26 10.56 5.90 17.38
C GLY A 26 10.29 6.74 16.14
N LEU A 27 9.57 7.85 16.29
CA LEU A 27 9.25 8.78 15.21
C LEU A 27 9.75 10.17 15.53
N GLU A 28 10.32 10.83 14.54
CA GLU A 28 10.58 12.26 14.57
C GLU A 28 9.30 13.04 14.26
N LYS A 29 9.27 14.33 14.62
CA LYS A 29 8.10 15.17 14.32
C LYS A 29 7.93 15.32 12.81
N GLY A 30 6.71 15.09 12.34
CA GLY A 30 6.39 15.16 10.92
C GLY A 30 6.71 13.90 10.12
N GLU A 31 7.11 12.79 10.75
CA GLU A 31 7.23 11.50 10.07
C GLU A 31 5.87 10.80 9.89
N ILE A 32 5.80 9.99 8.85
CA ILE A 32 4.67 9.11 8.56
C ILE A 32 5.08 7.68 8.86
N LEU A 33 4.40 7.04 9.82
CA LEU A 33 4.50 5.62 10.11
C LEU A 33 3.30 4.88 9.55
N THR A 34 3.55 3.83 8.78
CA THR A 34 2.49 2.92 8.33
C THR A 34 2.65 1.53 8.92
N LEU A 35 1.56 1.01 9.48
CA LEU A 35 1.46 -0.36 9.96
C LEU A 35 0.95 -1.25 8.81
N ILE A 36 1.69 -2.30 8.49
CA ILE A 36 1.30 -3.32 7.51
C ILE A 36 1.30 -4.72 8.13
N GLY A 37 0.58 -5.62 7.52
CA GLY A 37 0.49 -7.03 7.94
C GLY A 37 -0.87 -7.65 7.61
N PRO A 38 -1.01 -8.97 7.77
CA PRO A 38 -2.24 -9.69 7.47
C PRO A 38 -3.47 -9.15 8.20
N ASN A 39 -4.66 -9.48 7.70
CA ASN A 39 -5.91 -9.17 8.39
C ASN A 39 -5.94 -9.92 9.72
N GLY A 40 -6.35 -9.21 10.78
CA GLY A 40 -6.34 -9.77 12.14
C GLY A 40 -4.97 -9.80 12.83
N ALA A 41 -3.90 -9.31 12.20
CA ALA A 41 -2.56 -9.25 12.80
C ALA A 41 -2.44 -8.33 14.03
N GLY A 42 -3.45 -7.49 14.29
CA GLY A 42 -3.47 -6.62 15.48
C GLY A 42 -3.12 -5.16 15.20
N LYS A 43 -3.05 -4.72 13.93
CA LYS A 43 -2.77 -3.33 13.55
C LYS A 43 -3.70 -2.34 14.27
N SER A 44 -5.00 -2.53 14.16
CA SER A 44 -6.01 -1.68 14.85
C SER A 44 -5.90 -1.75 16.37
N THR A 45 -5.47 -2.89 16.94
CA THR A 45 -5.21 -3.03 18.39
C THR A 45 -4.06 -2.14 18.81
N VAL A 46 -2.97 -2.12 18.04
CA VAL A 46 -1.82 -1.21 18.28
C VAL A 46 -2.28 0.24 18.20
N LEU A 47 -2.98 0.63 17.12
CA LEU A 47 -3.46 2.00 16.94
C LEU A 47 -4.42 2.44 18.05
N LYS A 48 -5.38 1.60 18.47
CA LYS A 48 -6.30 1.88 19.59
C LYS A 48 -5.56 2.02 20.91
N SER A 49 -4.51 1.23 21.14
CA SER A 49 -3.69 1.34 22.35
C SER A 49 -2.87 2.62 22.36
N ILE A 50 -2.24 3.01 21.23
CA ILE A 50 -1.54 4.28 21.09
C ILE A 50 -2.50 5.46 21.32
N ALA A 51 -3.73 5.36 20.82
CA ALA A 51 -4.79 6.36 20.98
C ALA A 51 -5.41 6.39 22.40
N LYS A 52 -4.93 5.60 23.35
CA LYS A 52 -5.49 5.45 24.72
C LYS A 52 -6.97 5.03 24.74
N GLN A 53 -7.46 4.46 23.63
CA GLN A 53 -8.82 3.89 23.56
C GLN A 53 -8.86 2.44 24.05
N LEU A 54 -7.72 1.77 24.03
CA LEU A 54 -7.52 0.44 24.59
C LEU A 54 -6.38 0.52 25.59
N ALA A 55 -6.62 0.01 26.80
CA ALA A 55 -5.59 -0.01 27.84
C ALA A 55 -4.40 -0.87 27.39
N ILE A 56 -3.19 -0.36 27.56
CA ILE A 56 -1.96 -1.11 27.33
C ILE A 56 -1.81 -2.20 28.42
N ILE A 57 -1.09 -3.26 28.09
CA ILE A 57 -0.83 -4.37 29.03
C ILE A 57 0.49 -4.13 29.77
N ALA A 58 1.51 -3.65 29.05
CA ALA A 58 2.81 -3.30 29.61
C ALA A 58 3.50 -2.27 28.71
N GLY A 59 4.58 -1.68 29.22
CA GLY A 59 5.38 -0.69 28.51
C GLY A 59 4.85 0.72 28.71
N THR A 60 5.36 1.66 27.91
CA THR A 60 5.00 3.09 27.98
C THR A 60 4.96 3.70 26.58
N ILE A 61 4.06 4.64 26.39
CA ILE A 61 3.95 5.46 25.18
C ILE A 61 4.31 6.89 25.57
N TYR A 62 5.19 7.52 24.80
CA TYR A 62 5.63 8.89 25.02
C TYR A 62 5.28 9.78 23.81
N LEU A 63 4.87 11.00 24.14
CA LEU A 63 4.67 12.10 23.22
C LEU A 63 5.47 13.30 23.76
N ASP A 64 6.44 13.77 23.00
CA ASP A 64 7.38 14.84 23.40
C ASP A 64 7.90 14.68 24.86
N GLU A 65 8.47 13.49 25.15
CA GLU A 65 9.02 13.09 26.46
C GLU A 65 7.98 12.91 27.59
N GLN A 66 6.71 13.23 27.37
CA GLN A 66 5.65 13.02 28.36
C GLN A 66 4.95 11.67 28.12
N SER A 67 4.70 10.91 29.18
CA SER A 67 3.92 9.67 29.09
C SER A 67 2.46 9.97 28.75
N VAL A 68 1.94 9.33 27.70
CA VAL A 68 0.53 9.43 27.27
C VAL A 68 -0.42 9.04 28.39
N GLU A 69 -0.04 8.06 29.25
CA GLU A 69 -0.84 7.64 30.38
C GLU A 69 -1.04 8.78 31.41
N SER A 70 -0.06 9.66 31.57
CA SER A 70 -0.10 10.79 32.50
C SER A 70 -0.89 12.00 31.98
N MET A 71 -1.14 12.08 30.68
CA MET A 71 -1.88 13.17 30.05
C MET A 71 -3.37 13.13 30.45
N SER A 72 -3.94 14.29 30.72
CA SER A 72 -5.39 14.45 30.83
C SER A 72 -6.08 14.17 29.49
N GLY A 73 -7.39 13.81 29.51
CA GLY A 73 -8.14 13.59 28.29
C GLY A 73 -8.17 14.81 27.36
N THR A 74 -8.27 16.02 27.93
CA THR A 74 -8.26 17.27 27.17
C THR A 74 -6.88 17.51 26.53
N GLU A 75 -5.80 17.37 27.28
CA GLU A 75 -4.44 17.53 26.79
C GLU A 75 -4.13 16.53 25.68
N LEU A 76 -4.47 15.26 25.87
CA LEU A 76 -4.31 14.25 24.81
C LEU A 76 -5.12 14.61 23.57
N SER A 77 -6.37 15.05 23.74
CA SER A 77 -7.23 15.43 22.61
C SER A 77 -6.77 16.68 21.87
N GLN A 78 -5.99 17.57 22.49
CA GLN A 78 -5.38 18.71 21.81
C GLN A 78 -4.15 18.32 20.97
N ASN A 79 -3.46 17.25 21.38
CA ASN A 79 -2.23 16.80 20.73
C ASN A 79 -2.46 15.66 19.72
N MET A 80 -3.50 14.84 19.92
CA MET A 80 -3.71 13.61 19.16
C MET A 80 -5.15 13.51 18.65
N ALA A 81 -5.31 13.40 17.34
CA ALA A 81 -6.59 13.10 16.70
C ALA A 81 -6.63 11.66 16.19
N VAL A 82 -7.83 11.07 16.16
CA VAL A 82 -8.02 9.66 15.81
C VAL A 82 -9.19 9.49 14.86
N VAL A 83 -8.94 8.77 13.77
CA VAL A 83 -9.97 8.29 12.83
C VAL A 83 -9.87 6.77 12.76
N LEU A 84 -10.85 6.10 13.33
CA LEU A 84 -10.94 4.63 13.28
C LEU A 84 -12.02 4.20 12.28
N THR A 85 -11.94 2.95 11.87
CA THR A 85 -12.90 2.30 10.96
C THR A 85 -14.31 2.14 11.56
N GLU A 86 -14.48 2.35 12.86
CA GLU A 86 -15.78 2.24 13.49
C GLU A 86 -16.76 3.31 13.01
N LYS A 87 -17.95 2.89 12.58
CA LYS A 87 -18.98 3.81 12.10
C LYS A 87 -19.48 4.69 13.25
N LEU A 88 -19.23 5.99 13.14
CA LEU A 88 -19.82 6.97 14.03
C LEU A 88 -21.35 6.93 13.85
N ARG A 89 -22.07 6.61 14.90
CA ARG A 89 -23.53 6.68 14.91
C ARG A 89 -23.93 8.09 15.37
N THR A 90 -24.28 8.94 14.43
CA THR A 90 -24.79 10.28 14.70
C THR A 90 -26.23 10.34 14.21
N GLU A 91 -27.12 10.86 15.02
CA GLU A 91 -28.49 11.15 14.58
C GLU A 91 -28.62 12.67 14.39
N MET A 92 -29.21 13.08 13.28
CA MET A 92 -29.57 14.48 12.98
C MET A 92 -28.38 15.48 12.95
N MET A 93 -27.16 15.02 12.61
CA MET A 93 -25.99 15.90 12.44
C MET A 93 -25.70 16.11 10.96
N THR A 94 -25.43 17.37 10.58
CA THR A 94 -24.88 17.70 9.27
C THR A 94 -23.40 17.32 9.20
N CYS A 95 -22.83 17.29 8.00
CA CYS A 95 -21.38 17.07 7.83
C CYS A 95 -20.57 18.16 8.55
N GLU A 96 -21.03 19.42 8.52
CA GLU A 96 -20.39 20.53 9.24
C GLU A 96 -20.42 20.32 10.74
N ASP A 97 -21.56 19.87 11.30
CA ASP A 97 -21.69 19.58 12.73
C ASP A 97 -20.70 18.48 13.16
N VAL A 98 -20.56 17.44 12.34
CA VAL A 98 -19.58 16.37 12.63
C VAL A 98 -18.15 16.91 12.63
N VAL A 99 -17.76 17.71 11.64
CA VAL A 99 -16.42 18.34 11.61
C VAL A 99 -16.22 19.24 12.82
N ALA A 100 -17.23 20.04 13.18
CA ALA A 100 -17.20 20.96 14.30
C ALA A 100 -16.96 20.27 15.65
N THR A 101 -17.34 18.99 15.80
CA THR A 101 -17.00 18.22 17.02
C THR A 101 -15.50 18.09 17.25
N GLY A 102 -14.67 18.24 16.22
CA GLY A 102 -13.20 18.31 16.33
C GLY A 102 -12.71 19.48 17.18
N ARG A 103 -13.53 20.52 17.37
CA ARG A 103 -13.20 21.68 18.22
C ARG A 103 -13.56 21.51 19.70
N TYR A 104 -14.20 20.41 20.10
CA TYR A 104 -14.58 20.19 21.52
C TYR A 104 -13.46 20.35 22.53
N PRO A 105 -12.19 19.95 22.26
CA PRO A 105 -11.09 20.18 23.20
C PRO A 105 -10.82 21.67 23.50
N TYR A 106 -11.39 22.59 22.70
CA TYR A 106 -11.17 24.05 22.79
C TYR A 106 -12.41 24.83 23.21
N THR A 107 -13.62 24.25 23.15
CA THR A 107 -14.90 24.97 23.31
C THR A 107 -15.39 25.07 24.76
N GLY A 108 -14.66 24.54 25.71
CA GLY A 108 -15.06 24.56 27.11
C GLY A 108 -16.35 23.77 27.40
N ARG A 109 -16.97 24.04 28.56
CA ARG A 109 -18.07 23.23 29.12
C ARG A 109 -19.37 23.27 28.33
N PHE A 110 -19.60 24.33 27.56
CA PHE A 110 -20.85 24.54 26.81
C PHE A 110 -20.75 24.15 25.34
N GLY A 111 -19.59 23.77 24.84
CA GLY A 111 -19.40 23.36 23.44
C GLY A 111 -19.67 24.48 22.42
N ILE A 112 -19.64 25.78 22.84
CA ILE A 112 -19.93 26.91 21.97
C ILE A 112 -18.71 27.24 21.13
N LEU A 113 -18.85 27.20 19.81
CA LEU A 113 -17.80 27.54 18.85
C LEU A 113 -17.61 29.06 18.78
N SER A 114 -16.36 29.50 18.90
CA SER A 114 -15.96 30.87 18.60
C SER A 114 -15.93 31.13 17.08
N GLU A 115 -15.76 32.38 16.67
CA GLU A 115 -15.54 32.72 15.25
C GLU A 115 -14.25 32.07 14.70
N SER A 116 -13.20 32.01 15.52
CA SER A 116 -11.96 31.33 15.15
C SER A 116 -12.18 29.81 14.94
N ASP A 117 -12.98 29.16 15.79
CA ASP A 117 -13.30 27.74 15.61
C ASP A 117 -14.08 27.48 14.32
N ARG A 118 -15.06 28.34 14.00
CA ARG A 118 -15.81 28.24 12.74
C ARG A 118 -14.92 28.41 11.51
N LYS A 119 -13.92 29.26 11.59
CA LYS A 119 -12.92 29.42 10.53
C LYS A 119 -12.10 28.15 10.34
N VAL A 120 -11.61 27.53 11.43
CA VAL A 120 -10.87 26.26 11.38
C VAL A 120 -11.74 25.12 10.81
N VAL A 121 -13.02 25.03 11.20
CA VAL A 121 -13.97 24.07 10.63
C VAL A 121 -14.06 24.23 9.12
N LYS A 122 -14.27 25.47 8.65
CA LYS A 122 -14.37 25.76 7.21
C LYS A 122 -13.09 25.39 6.46
N GLU A 123 -11.93 25.79 6.96
CA GLU A 123 -10.63 25.49 6.36
C GLU A 123 -10.37 23.97 6.31
N ALA A 124 -10.73 23.23 7.35
CA ALA A 124 -10.61 21.77 7.36
C ALA A 124 -11.51 21.11 6.32
N MET A 125 -12.75 21.60 6.14
CA MET A 125 -13.67 21.10 5.13
C MET A 125 -13.23 21.42 3.69
N GLU A 126 -12.67 22.61 3.48
CA GLU A 126 -12.09 23.04 2.20
C GLU A 126 -10.91 22.13 1.82
N LEU A 127 -10.01 21.86 2.76
CA LEU A 127 -8.81 21.07 2.54
C LEU A 127 -9.10 19.64 2.04
N VAL A 128 -10.18 19.01 2.52
CA VAL A 128 -10.57 17.65 2.12
C VAL A 128 -11.73 17.64 1.10
N HIS A 129 -12.06 18.81 0.51
CA HIS A 129 -13.07 18.96 -0.55
C HIS A 129 -14.46 18.42 -0.18
N VAL A 130 -14.94 18.74 1.04
CA VAL A 130 -16.29 18.34 1.51
C VAL A 130 -17.25 19.54 1.73
N THR A 131 -16.83 20.75 1.39
CA THR A 131 -17.64 21.97 1.58
C THR A 131 -19.00 21.90 0.87
N ALA A 132 -19.05 21.28 -0.32
CA ALA A 132 -20.29 21.15 -1.09
C ALA A 132 -21.38 20.30 -0.41
N ILE A 133 -21.00 19.48 0.57
CA ILE A 133 -21.92 18.59 1.30
C ILE A 133 -22.09 19.00 2.78
N LYS A 134 -21.66 20.21 3.16
CA LYS A 134 -21.61 20.64 4.56
C LYS A 134 -22.97 20.53 5.28
N ASP A 135 -24.05 20.88 4.60
CA ASP A 135 -25.42 20.89 5.13
C ASP A 135 -26.14 19.53 4.98
N GLN A 136 -25.50 18.53 4.37
CA GLN A 136 -26.09 17.21 4.21
C GLN A 136 -26.03 16.41 5.52
N ASP A 137 -27.05 15.58 5.73
CA ASP A 137 -27.08 14.60 6.82
C ASP A 137 -25.91 13.61 6.67
N PHE A 138 -25.04 13.55 7.69
CA PHE A 138 -23.86 12.69 7.70
C PHE A 138 -24.19 11.21 7.50
N THR A 139 -25.37 10.75 7.87
CA THR A 139 -25.80 9.36 7.70
C THR A 139 -26.18 9.03 6.26
N ARG A 140 -26.44 10.03 5.41
CA ARG A 140 -26.96 9.90 4.04
C ARG A 140 -25.92 10.11 2.94
N ILE A 141 -24.67 10.34 3.30
CA ILE A 141 -23.57 10.51 2.34
C ILE A 141 -22.88 9.16 2.05
N SER A 142 -22.12 9.09 0.94
CA SER A 142 -21.35 7.90 0.57
C SER A 142 -20.23 7.61 1.59
N ASP A 143 -19.75 6.34 1.63
CA ASP A 143 -18.67 5.96 2.55
C ASP A 143 -17.39 6.75 2.29
N GLY A 144 -17.04 7.03 1.03
CA GLY A 144 -15.89 7.88 0.69
C GLY A 144 -16.06 9.34 1.14
N GLN A 145 -17.28 9.90 1.03
CA GLN A 145 -17.58 11.23 1.58
C GLN A 145 -17.48 11.21 3.10
N ARG A 146 -18.00 10.18 3.74
CA ARG A 146 -17.93 9.99 5.20
C ARG A 146 -16.49 9.94 5.69
N GLN A 147 -15.63 9.20 5.01
CA GLN A 147 -14.21 9.12 5.33
C GLN A 147 -13.53 10.50 5.28
N ARG A 148 -13.82 11.30 4.26
CA ARG A 148 -13.29 12.67 4.14
C ARG A 148 -13.84 13.62 5.21
N VAL A 149 -15.11 13.53 5.57
CA VAL A 149 -15.69 14.30 6.67
C VAL A 149 -15.02 13.94 8.00
N MET A 150 -14.75 12.65 8.25
CA MET A 150 -14.03 12.20 9.44
C MET A 150 -12.58 12.68 9.45
N LEU A 151 -11.92 12.73 8.29
CA LEU A 151 -10.59 13.32 8.16
C LEU A 151 -10.63 14.83 8.43
N ALA A 152 -11.62 15.58 7.90
CA ALA A 152 -11.81 16.99 8.20
C ALA A 152 -11.99 17.22 9.70
N ARG A 153 -12.79 16.40 10.38
CA ARG A 153 -12.98 16.44 11.83
C ARG A 153 -11.65 16.29 12.58
N ALA A 154 -10.81 15.33 12.16
CA ALA A 154 -9.52 15.11 12.78
C ALA A 154 -8.54 16.27 12.52
N ILE A 155 -8.51 16.83 11.32
CA ILE A 155 -7.70 17.99 10.95
C ILE A 155 -8.17 19.26 11.70
N CYS A 156 -9.49 19.42 11.85
CA CYS A 156 -10.12 20.54 12.56
C CYS A 156 -9.70 20.58 14.04
N GLN A 157 -9.31 19.46 14.61
CA GLN A 157 -8.77 19.37 15.98
C GLN A 157 -7.37 20.01 16.11
N GLU A 158 -6.70 20.33 14.99
CA GLU A 158 -5.33 20.86 14.91
C GLU A 158 -4.32 20.04 15.73
N PRO A 159 -4.28 18.71 15.55
CA PRO A 159 -3.42 17.83 16.34
C PRO A 159 -1.96 17.91 15.88
N GLU A 160 -1.05 17.48 16.74
CA GLU A 160 0.36 17.24 16.38
C GLU A 160 0.61 15.82 15.87
N ILE A 161 -0.24 14.86 16.30
CA ILE A 161 -0.29 13.49 15.77
C ILE A 161 -1.70 13.15 15.31
N ILE A 162 -1.81 12.50 14.17
CA ILE A 162 -3.06 11.91 13.69
C ILE A 162 -2.91 10.41 13.56
N ILE A 163 -3.85 9.66 14.13
CA ILE A 163 -3.93 8.20 14.03
C ILE A 163 -5.07 7.84 13.10
N LEU A 164 -4.78 7.03 12.08
CA LEU A 164 -5.72 6.66 11.02
C LEU A 164 -5.75 5.14 10.86
N ASP A 165 -6.90 4.52 11.10
CA ASP A 165 -7.07 3.09 10.86
C ASP A 165 -7.75 2.87 9.52
N GLU A 166 -7.00 2.31 8.57
CA GLU A 166 -7.43 2.04 7.19
C GLU A 166 -8.06 3.24 6.46
N PRO A 167 -7.40 4.41 6.43
CA PRO A 167 -8.01 5.64 5.92
C PRO A 167 -8.33 5.63 4.43
N THR A 168 -7.76 4.70 3.66
CA THR A 168 -7.99 4.54 2.22
C THR A 168 -9.05 3.52 1.87
N SER A 169 -9.56 2.77 2.87
CA SER A 169 -10.67 1.84 2.68
C SER A 169 -11.90 2.57 2.17
N TYR A 170 -12.59 1.99 1.17
CA TYR A 170 -13.76 2.57 0.51
C TYR A 170 -13.53 3.83 -0.34
N LEU A 171 -12.29 4.28 -0.50
CA LEU A 171 -11.93 5.35 -1.42
C LEU A 171 -11.61 4.80 -2.81
N ASP A 172 -12.07 5.49 -3.86
CA ASP A 172 -11.59 5.24 -5.20
C ASP A 172 -10.16 5.78 -5.41
N VAL A 173 -9.54 5.44 -6.53
CA VAL A 173 -8.15 5.81 -6.83
C VAL A 173 -7.92 7.33 -6.72
N LYS A 174 -8.86 8.14 -7.22
CA LYS A 174 -8.77 9.60 -7.15
C LYS A 174 -8.67 10.09 -5.71
N TYR A 175 -9.58 9.64 -4.86
CA TYR A 175 -9.62 10.08 -3.47
C TYR A 175 -8.51 9.49 -2.60
N LYS A 176 -7.99 8.31 -2.94
CA LYS A 176 -6.76 7.78 -2.34
C LYS A 176 -5.58 8.70 -2.59
N LEU A 177 -5.38 9.13 -3.84
CA LEU A 177 -4.30 10.05 -4.19
C LEU A 177 -4.47 11.44 -3.53
N GLU A 178 -5.70 11.95 -3.49
CA GLU A 178 -6.01 13.20 -2.78
C GLU A 178 -5.70 13.08 -1.27
N PHE A 179 -6.10 11.99 -0.63
CA PHE A 179 -5.80 11.73 0.79
C PHE A 179 -4.28 11.74 1.06
N LEU A 180 -3.50 11.06 0.22
CA LEU A 180 -2.05 11.02 0.34
C LEU A 180 -1.43 12.41 0.15
N SER A 181 -1.91 13.17 -0.83
CA SER A 181 -1.47 14.55 -1.08
C SER A 181 -1.76 15.46 0.12
N ILE A 182 -2.97 15.36 0.70
CA ILE A 182 -3.37 16.11 1.90
C ILE A 182 -2.47 15.74 3.09
N SER A 183 -2.22 14.45 3.29
CA SER A 183 -1.34 13.98 4.37
C SER A 183 0.08 14.54 4.26
N GLN A 184 0.64 14.56 3.05
CA GLN A 184 1.95 15.16 2.78
C GLN A 184 1.95 16.69 2.95
N GLU A 185 0.88 17.37 2.55
CA GLU A 185 0.74 18.82 2.72
C GLU A 185 0.67 19.19 4.20
N MET A 186 -0.13 18.48 5.00
CA MET A 186 -0.24 18.69 6.44
C MET A 186 1.09 18.46 7.14
N ARG A 187 1.82 17.39 6.77
CA ARG A 187 3.18 17.14 7.23
C ARG A 187 4.10 18.33 6.97
N LYS A 188 4.16 18.81 5.73
CA LYS A 188 5.06 19.89 5.32
C LYS A 188 4.70 21.22 5.96
N LYS A 189 3.41 21.59 6.03
CA LYS A 189 2.97 22.90 6.49
C LYS A 189 2.85 23.01 8.01
N LYS A 190 2.43 21.91 8.68
CA LYS A 190 2.13 21.91 10.12
C LYS A 190 3.03 21.01 10.95
N GLY A 191 3.97 20.27 10.31
CA GLY A 191 4.80 19.30 11.01
C GLY A 191 3.99 18.14 11.61
N LEU A 192 2.84 17.81 11.00
CA LEU A 192 1.94 16.77 11.49
C LEU A 192 2.60 15.40 11.38
N THR A 193 2.68 14.68 12.49
CA THR A 193 3.09 13.28 12.53
C THR A 193 1.88 12.40 12.23
N VAL A 194 2.03 11.38 11.38
CA VAL A 194 0.94 10.49 10.99
C VAL A 194 1.29 9.05 11.35
N ILE A 195 0.38 8.37 12.04
CA ILE A 195 0.47 6.93 12.32
C ILE A 195 -0.76 6.28 11.71
N MET A 196 -0.59 5.39 10.73
CA MET A 196 -1.74 4.80 10.05
C MET A 196 -1.54 3.31 9.76
N SER A 197 -2.65 2.60 9.54
CA SER A 197 -2.63 1.27 8.93
C SER A 197 -3.06 1.37 7.47
N LEU A 198 -2.41 0.62 6.61
CA LEU A 198 -2.79 0.49 5.20
C LEU A 198 -2.82 -0.98 4.78
N HIS A 199 -3.71 -1.29 3.85
CA HIS A 199 -3.75 -2.58 3.17
C HIS A 199 -3.02 -2.55 1.83
N GLU A 200 -2.99 -1.39 1.19
CA GLU A 200 -2.32 -1.18 -0.08
C GLU A 200 -0.81 -1.00 0.12
N LEU A 201 -0.06 -2.05 -0.13
CA LEU A 201 1.39 -2.09 0.07
C LEU A 201 2.14 -1.04 -0.76
N GLU A 202 1.72 -0.86 -2.02
CA GLU A 202 2.27 0.16 -2.92
C GLU A 202 2.08 1.59 -2.36
N LEU A 203 0.95 1.87 -1.71
CA LEU A 203 0.72 3.17 -1.07
C LEU A 203 1.56 3.31 0.19
N ALA A 204 1.65 2.24 1.00
CA ALA A 204 2.48 2.23 2.20
C ALA A 204 3.95 2.52 1.88
N GLU A 205 4.50 1.89 0.86
CA GLU A 205 5.87 2.13 0.39
C GLU A 205 6.11 3.59 -0.02
N ARG A 206 5.16 4.18 -0.76
CA ARG A 206 5.31 5.52 -1.36
C ARG A 206 5.15 6.67 -0.39
N VAL A 207 4.41 6.50 0.71
CA VAL A 207 4.07 7.63 1.58
C VAL A 207 4.79 7.61 2.92
N SER A 208 5.31 6.46 3.33
CA SER A 208 5.85 6.27 4.68
C SER A 208 7.31 6.67 4.77
N ASP A 209 7.68 7.27 5.90
CA ASP A 209 9.07 7.41 6.31
C ASP A 209 9.54 6.15 7.04
N LYS A 210 8.60 5.49 7.75
CA LYS A 210 8.84 4.22 8.46
C LYS A 210 7.65 3.29 8.32
N ILE A 211 7.93 2.01 8.34
CA ILE A 211 6.95 0.94 8.26
C ILE A 211 7.11 0.01 9.46
N LEU A 212 6.00 -0.36 10.06
CA LEU A 212 5.92 -1.36 11.12
C LEU A 212 5.19 -2.60 10.57
N CYS A 213 5.91 -3.70 10.50
CA CYS A 213 5.37 -4.99 10.02
C CYS A 213 4.92 -5.84 11.19
N ILE A 214 3.66 -6.28 11.15
CA ILE A 214 3.05 -7.11 12.20
C ILE A 214 2.58 -8.42 11.59
N ASP A 215 3.08 -9.54 12.10
CA ASP A 215 2.77 -10.89 11.62
C ASP A 215 1.58 -11.56 12.33
N GLY A 216 1.02 -10.90 13.33
CA GLY A 216 -0.07 -11.41 14.18
C GLY A 216 0.40 -12.00 15.53
N LYS A 217 1.70 -12.00 15.79
CA LYS A 217 2.29 -12.45 17.06
C LYS A 217 3.25 -11.42 17.65
N CYS A 218 4.01 -10.77 16.79
CA CYS A 218 5.01 -9.78 17.16
C CYS A 218 5.16 -8.71 16.07
N VAL A 219 5.98 -7.71 16.39
CA VAL A 219 6.57 -6.85 15.36
C VAL A 219 7.68 -7.65 14.70
N ASP A 220 7.53 -7.93 13.40
CA ASP A 220 8.52 -8.70 12.63
C ASP A 220 9.63 -7.79 12.10
N ARG A 221 9.27 -6.60 11.58
CA ARG A 221 10.23 -5.57 11.14
C ARG A 221 9.73 -4.17 11.48
N PHE A 222 10.68 -3.27 11.72
CA PHE A 222 10.46 -1.83 11.82
C PHE A 222 11.63 -1.11 11.17
N GLY A 223 11.38 -0.27 10.18
CA GLY A 223 12.43 0.43 9.44
C GLY A 223 11.88 1.31 8.33
N LYS A 224 12.77 1.77 7.47
CA LYS A 224 12.41 2.53 6.26
C LYS A 224 11.77 1.61 5.22
N PRO A 225 10.97 2.16 4.26
CA PRO A 225 10.40 1.37 3.18
C PRO A 225 11.43 0.50 2.46
N GLU A 226 12.60 1.06 2.12
CA GLU A 226 13.67 0.36 1.39
C GLU A 226 14.26 -0.84 2.17
N GLU A 227 14.16 -0.80 3.50
CA GLU A 227 14.61 -1.88 4.39
C GLU A 227 13.54 -2.96 4.58
N VAL A 228 12.28 -2.59 4.37
CA VAL A 228 11.13 -3.49 4.56
C VAL A 228 10.77 -4.20 3.27
N PHE A 229 10.73 -3.50 2.12
CA PHE A 229 10.35 -4.07 0.84
C PHE A 229 11.53 -4.81 0.14
N GLU A 230 12.29 -5.57 0.92
CA GLU A 230 13.28 -6.49 0.38
C GLU A 230 12.62 -7.68 -0.34
N GLN A 231 13.26 -8.17 -1.38
CA GLN A 231 12.75 -9.25 -2.23
C GLN A 231 12.30 -10.48 -1.42
N GLY A 232 11.06 -10.91 -1.61
CA GLY A 232 10.46 -12.08 -0.98
C GLY A 232 9.98 -11.86 0.47
N TYR A 233 10.22 -10.70 1.07
CA TYR A 233 9.80 -10.45 2.44
C TYR A 233 8.28 -10.30 2.57
N ILE A 234 7.64 -9.57 1.69
CA ILE A 234 6.19 -9.37 1.69
C ILE A 234 5.46 -10.69 1.50
N SER A 235 5.94 -11.52 0.59
CA SER A 235 5.40 -12.86 0.38
C SER A 235 5.43 -13.71 1.64
N LYS A 236 6.50 -13.60 2.43
CA LYS A 236 6.64 -14.29 3.73
C LYS A 236 5.72 -13.69 4.79
N LEU A 237 5.68 -12.36 4.95
CA LEU A 237 4.85 -11.67 5.95
C LEU A 237 3.36 -12.00 5.77
N PHE A 238 2.89 -12.01 4.52
CA PHE A 238 1.50 -12.31 4.19
C PHE A 238 1.24 -13.81 3.97
N SER A 239 2.26 -14.68 4.13
CA SER A 239 2.14 -16.12 3.92
C SER A 239 1.53 -16.45 2.56
N ILE A 240 1.98 -15.78 1.50
CA ILE A 240 1.48 -15.97 0.14
C ILE A 240 1.85 -17.39 -0.30
N ALA A 241 0.85 -18.28 -0.38
CA ALA A 241 1.02 -19.66 -0.77
C ALA A 241 0.80 -19.90 -2.27
N SER A 242 0.09 -18.98 -2.93
CA SER A 242 -0.21 -19.08 -4.37
C SER A 242 -0.06 -17.72 -5.04
N GLY A 243 0.66 -17.69 -6.18
CA GLY A 243 1.06 -16.47 -6.85
C GLY A 243 2.36 -15.88 -6.31
N SER A 244 2.67 -14.68 -6.73
CA SER A 244 3.85 -13.93 -6.33
C SER A 244 3.54 -12.45 -6.12
N PHE A 245 4.31 -11.82 -5.26
CA PHE A 245 4.36 -10.38 -5.11
C PHE A 245 5.76 -9.91 -5.54
N ASP A 246 5.80 -8.93 -6.41
CA ASP A 246 7.04 -8.29 -6.89
C ASP A 246 7.21 -7.01 -6.08
N GLU A 247 8.14 -7.02 -5.14
CA GLU A 247 8.42 -5.90 -4.24
C GLU A 247 8.97 -4.68 -4.99
N GLU A 248 9.70 -4.88 -6.09
CA GLU A 248 10.28 -3.77 -6.87
C GLU A 248 9.22 -3.00 -7.66
N ASN A 249 8.20 -3.69 -8.16
CA ASN A 249 7.13 -3.10 -8.97
C ASN A 249 5.81 -2.96 -8.23
N GLY A 250 5.71 -3.46 -6.98
CA GLY A 250 4.48 -3.44 -6.18
C GLY A 250 3.33 -4.25 -6.81
N SER A 251 3.64 -5.22 -7.69
CA SER A 251 2.66 -5.94 -8.48
C SER A 251 2.44 -7.37 -8.00
N MET A 252 1.22 -7.87 -8.18
CA MET A 252 0.85 -9.24 -7.86
C MET A 252 0.56 -10.01 -9.14
N GLU A 253 1.08 -11.24 -9.23
CA GLU A 253 0.75 -12.17 -10.29
C GLU A 253 0.24 -13.50 -9.72
N LEU A 254 -0.65 -14.15 -10.46
CA LEU A 254 -1.19 -15.46 -10.11
C LEU A 254 -0.13 -16.55 -10.32
N GLU A 255 -0.43 -17.78 -9.90
CA GLU A 255 0.41 -18.92 -10.22
C GLU A 255 0.48 -19.16 -11.74
N PRO A 256 1.63 -19.63 -12.26
CA PRO A 256 1.75 -20.05 -13.65
C PRO A 256 0.77 -21.20 -13.95
N ALA A 257 0.31 -21.27 -15.19
CA ALA A 257 -0.49 -22.39 -15.65
C ALA A 257 0.32 -23.69 -15.57
N LYS A 258 -0.29 -24.76 -15.06
CA LYS A 258 0.36 -26.08 -14.88
C LYS A 258 0.29 -26.92 -16.16
N GLY A 259 1.34 -27.66 -16.42
CA GLY A 259 1.42 -28.60 -17.53
C GLY A 259 2.61 -28.33 -18.45
N GLU A 260 2.69 -29.09 -19.52
CA GLU A 260 3.72 -28.93 -20.53
C GLU A 260 3.39 -27.73 -21.43
N ALA A 261 4.38 -26.86 -21.62
CA ALA A 261 4.21 -25.66 -22.42
C ALA A 261 4.15 -26.01 -23.92
N LYS A 262 3.06 -25.62 -24.58
CA LYS A 262 2.84 -25.77 -26.01
C LYS A 262 2.83 -24.46 -26.77
N VAL A 263 2.97 -23.35 -26.07
CA VAL A 263 3.02 -22.01 -26.66
C VAL A 263 4.35 -21.37 -26.34
N PHE A 264 5.01 -20.81 -27.35
CA PHE A 264 6.18 -19.98 -27.21
C PHE A 264 5.81 -18.51 -27.50
N VAL A 265 6.18 -17.59 -26.61
CA VAL A 265 5.85 -16.17 -26.77
C VAL A 265 7.14 -15.38 -27.04
N ILE A 266 7.16 -14.66 -28.14
CA ILE A 266 8.22 -13.70 -28.51
C ILE A 266 7.70 -12.31 -28.13
N ALA A 267 8.34 -11.67 -27.13
CA ALA A 267 7.94 -10.37 -26.60
C ALA A 267 9.17 -9.53 -26.22
N GLY A 268 8.94 -8.41 -25.61
CA GLY A 268 9.97 -7.49 -25.08
C GLY A 268 9.48 -6.05 -25.09
N GLY A 269 10.06 -5.22 -24.21
CA GLY A 269 9.70 -3.82 -24.10
C GLY A 269 8.29 -3.56 -23.54
N GLY A 270 7.73 -4.50 -22.79
CA GLY A 270 6.39 -4.38 -22.19
C GLY A 270 5.25 -4.90 -23.05
N THR A 271 5.53 -5.46 -24.24
CA THR A 271 4.49 -5.94 -25.17
C THR A 271 3.89 -7.29 -24.79
N GLY A 272 4.61 -8.09 -23.98
CA GLY A 272 4.22 -9.45 -23.59
C GLY A 272 3.23 -9.55 -22.46
N ARG A 273 3.20 -8.58 -21.52
CA ARG A 273 2.44 -8.66 -20.27
C ARG A 273 0.97 -9.07 -20.44
N ASN A 274 0.28 -8.47 -21.41
CA ASN A 274 -1.14 -8.74 -21.66
C ASN A 274 -1.34 -10.16 -22.18
N VAL A 275 -0.44 -10.64 -23.02
CA VAL A 275 -0.47 -12.01 -23.58
C VAL A 275 -0.18 -13.03 -22.48
N TYR A 276 0.84 -12.81 -21.65
CA TYR A 276 1.18 -13.68 -20.53
C TYR A 276 -0.01 -13.85 -19.58
N ARG A 277 -0.65 -12.75 -19.16
CA ARG A 277 -1.84 -12.77 -18.32
C ARG A 277 -3.05 -13.39 -19.02
N ARG A 278 -3.19 -13.23 -20.36
CA ARG A 278 -4.23 -13.90 -21.15
C ARG A 278 -4.04 -15.40 -21.13
N LEU A 279 -2.83 -15.89 -21.41
CA LEU A 279 -2.51 -17.33 -21.40
C LEU A 279 -2.70 -17.93 -20.00
N GLN A 280 -2.26 -17.24 -18.97
CA GLN A 280 -2.46 -17.66 -17.59
C GLN A 280 -3.96 -17.80 -17.26
N ARG A 281 -4.82 -16.82 -17.62
CA ARG A 281 -6.28 -16.91 -17.41
C ARG A 281 -6.93 -18.05 -18.17
N GLN A 282 -6.37 -18.43 -19.30
CA GLN A 282 -6.84 -19.56 -20.11
C GLN A 282 -6.31 -20.91 -19.63
N GLY A 283 -5.43 -20.92 -18.63
CA GLY A 283 -4.77 -22.13 -18.14
C GLY A 283 -3.80 -22.73 -19.14
N ILE A 284 -3.24 -21.92 -20.04
CA ILE A 284 -2.31 -22.37 -21.10
C ILE A 284 -0.87 -22.11 -20.63
N PRO A 285 -0.10 -23.18 -20.36
CA PRO A 285 1.32 -23.06 -20.04
C PRO A 285 2.11 -22.56 -21.26
N PHE A 286 3.06 -21.67 -21.01
CA PHE A 286 3.88 -21.09 -22.09
C PHE A 286 5.34 -20.88 -21.67
N ILE A 287 6.19 -20.81 -22.66
CA ILE A 287 7.61 -20.41 -22.55
C ILE A 287 7.75 -19.05 -23.21
N THR A 288 8.65 -18.23 -22.74
CA THR A 288 8.93 -16.94 -23.36
C THR A 288 10.43 -16.66 -23.37
N GLY A 289 10.85 -15.82 -24.28
CA GLY A 289 12.22 -15.33 -24.43
C GLY A 289 12.53 -14.89 -25.88
N VAL A 290 13.70 -14.39 -26.15
CA VAL A 290 14.79 -14.12 -25.17
C VAL A 290 14.61 -12.73 -24.58
N LEU A 291 14.60 -12.59 -23.27
CA LEU A 291 14.39 -11.34 -22.56
C LEU A 291 15.64 -10.99 -21.72
N PRO A 292 16.14 -9.77 -21.76
CA PRO A 292 17.06 -9.29 -20.73
C PRO A 292 16.33 -9.18 -19.37
N GLN A 293 17.01 -9.42 -18.27
CA GLN A 293 16.41 -9.32 -16.93
C GLN A 293 15.89 -7.91 -16.58
N ASN A 294 16.44 -6.89 -17.23
CA ASN A 294 15.96 -5.51 -17.10
C ASN A 294 14.85 -5.14 -18.10
N ASP A 295 14.31 -6.10 -18.88
CA ASP A 295 13.15 -5.86 -19.74
C ASP A 295 11.87 -5.69 -18.90
N LEU A 296 11.00 -4.79 -19.35
CA LEU A 296 9.71 -4.54 -18.70
C LEU A 296 8.81 -5.78 -18.61
N ASP A 297 8.95 -6.73 -19.54
CA ASP A 297 8.17 -7.98 -19.54
C ASP A 297 8.73 -9.04 -18.60
N TYR A 298 10.03 -8.94 -18.22
CA TYR A 298 10.71 -9.99 -17.47
C TYR A 298 10.06 -10.34 -16.11
N PRO A 299 9.69 -9.38 -15.25
CA PRO A 299 9.08 -9.72 -13.97
C PRO A 299 7.77 -10.51 -14.11
N VAL A 300 6.92 -10.14 -15.06
CA VAL A 300 5.66 -10.84 -15.32
C VAL A 300 5.91 -12.20 -15.99
N ALA A 301 6.86 -12.26 -16.91
CA ALA A 301 7.30 -13.53 -17.53
C ALA A 301 7.79 -14.53 -16.48
N ARG A 302 8.67 -14.09 -15.56
CA ARG A 302 9.18 -14.91 -14.46
C ARG A 302 8.11 -15.47 -13.55
N ALA A 303 7.04 -14.69 -13.33
CA ALA A 303 5.92 -15.10 -12.49
C ALA A 303 4.95 -16.07 -13.18
N LEU A 304 4.70 -15.91 -14.49
CA LEU A 304 3.59 -16.58 -15.19
C LEU A 304 4.02 -17.66 -16.20
N ALA A 305 5.24 -17.56 -16.74
CA ALA A 305 5.73 -18.57 -17.69
C ALA A 305 6.20 -19.84 -16.96
N THR A 306 6.08 -20.98 -17.62
CA THR A 306 6.68 -22.24 -17.15
C THR A 306 8.20 -22.18 -17.22
N ASP A 307 8.70 -21.39 -18.18
CA ASP A 307 10.13 -21.20 -18.39
C ASP A 307 10.40 -19.89 -19.11
N VAL A 308 11.48 -19.21 -18.75
CA VAL A 308 11.90 -17.94 -19.34
C VAL A 308 13.33 -18.02 -19.77
N ILE A 309 13.60 -17.82 -21.05
CA ILE A 309 14.96 -17.72 -21.55
C ILE A 309 15.37 -16.26 -21.40
N ALA A 310 16.33 -16.01 -20.50
CA ALA A 310 16.74 -14.66 -20.17
C ALA A 310 18.25 -14.52 -20.14
N THR A 311 18.74 -13.32 -20.49
CA THR A 311 20.12 -12.90 -20.28
C THR A 311 20.19 -11.97 -19.06
N GLU A 312 21.39 -11.86 -18.47
CA GLU A 312 21.63 -10.90 -17.39
C GLU A 312 21.31 -9.46 -17.84
N ALA A 313 21.03 -8.61 -16.87
CA ALA A 313 20.69 -7.22 -17.14
C ALA A 313 21.83 -6.51 -17.90
N PHE A 314 21.46 -5.85 -19.00
CA PHE A 314 22.38 -5.12 -19.90
C PHE A 314 23.43 -5.98 -20.62
N GLU A 315 23.38 -7.31 -20.49
CA GLU A 315 24.25 -8.22 -21.23
C GLU A 315 23.65 -8.58 -22.60
N PRO A 316 24.48 -8.83 -23.62
CA PRO A 316 23.99 -9.20 -24.92
C PRO A 316 23.40 -10.61 -24.94
N ILE A 317 22.41 -10.82 -25.77
CA ILE A 317 21.89 -12.16 -26.05
C ILE A 317 22.94 -12.93 -26.84
N THR A 318 23.38 -14.07 -26.31
CA THR A 318 24.43 -14.92 -26.92
C THR A 318 23.81 -16.00 -27.83
N GLU A 319 24.68 -16.65 -28.62
CA GLU A 319 24.26 -17.79 -29.44
C GLU A 319 23.74 -18.97 -28.60
N GLU A 320 24.21 -19.14 -27.38
CA GLU A 320 23.69 -20.16 -26.46
C GLU A 320 22.24 -19.93 -26.11
N HIS A 321 21.86 -18.69 -25.78
CA HIS A 321 20.47 -18.31 -25.52
C HIS A 321 19.60 -18.52 -26.76
N MET A 322 20.13 -18.24 -27.96
CA MET A 322 19.42 -18.47 -29.21
C MET A 322 19.20 -19.96 -29.48
N GLN A 323 20.20 -20.81 -29.27
CA GLN A 323 20.10 -22.26 -29.44
C GLN A 323 19.06 -22.86 -28.47
N GLU A 324 19.08 -22.40 -27.22
CA GLU A 324 18.09 -22.81 -26.22
C GLU A 324 16.68 -22.39 -26.64
N ALA A 325 16.51 -21.13 -27.10
CA ALA A 325 15.24 -20.61 -27.55
C ALA A 325 14.70 -21.40 -28.77
N ARG A 326 15.53 -21.69 -29.76
CA ARG A 326 15.15 -22.53 -30.92
C ARG A 326 14.73 -23.92 -30.50
N LYS A 327 15.44 -24.56 -29.57
CA LYS A 327 15.11 -25.89 -29.06
C LYS A 327 13.75 -25.88 -28.37
N LYS A 328 13.48 -24.91 -27.48
CA LYS A 328 12.19 -24.80 -26.77
C LYS A 328 11.05 -24.40 -27.70
N LEU A 329 11.28 -23.48 -28.65
CA LEU A 329 10.34 -23.11 -29.69
C LEU A 329 9.92 -24.32 -30.52
N THR A 330 10.87 -25.18 -30.91
CA THR A 330 10.59 -26.38 -31.69
C THR A 330 9.67 -27.36 -30.96
N SER A 331 9.72 -27.43 -29.62
CA SER A 331 8.83 -28.27 -28.81
C SER A 331 7.42 -27.70 -28.64
N CYS A 332 7.20 -26.42 -28.97
CA CYS A 332 5.89 -25.78 -28.90
C CYS A 332 5.11 -25.97 -30.20
N ASP A 333 3.78 -26.07 -30.08
CA ASP A 333 2.86 -26.20 -31.21
C ASP A 333 2.55 -24.85 -31.85
N LYS A 334 2.48 -23.79 -31.03
CA LYS A 334 2.07 -22.45 -31.43
C LYS A 334 3.06 -21.39 -30.97
N ILE A 335 3.27 -20.37 -31.81
CA ILE A 335 4.09 -19.20 -31.51
C ILE A 335 3.19 -17.97 -31.44
N ILE A 336 3.37 -17.14 -30.43
CA ILE A 336 2.72 -15.83 -30.34
C ILE A 336 3.82 -14.77 -30.39
N CYS A 337 3.75 -13.88 -31.38
CA CYS A 337 4.64 -12.74 -31.46
C CYS A 337 3.91 -11.46 -31.07
N CYS A 338 4.40 -10.79 -30.05
CA CYS A 338 3.82 -9.57 -29.50
C CYS A 338 4.45 -8.28 -30.07
N LYS A 339 5.25 -8.40 -31.13
CA LYS A 339 6.01 -7.27 -31.69
C LYS A 339 5.84 -7.17 -33.20
N GLU A 340 5.62 -5.94 -33.68
CA GLU A 340 5.65 -5.62 -35.10
C GLU A 340 7.05 -5.16 -35.54
N THR A 341 7.80 -4.53 -34.64
CA THR A 341 9.13 -4.00 -34.95
C THR A 341 10.13 -4.46 -33.87
N PHE A 342 11.34 -4.70 -34.30
CA PHE A 342 12.43 -5.15 -33.49
C PHE A 342 13.58 -4.13 -33.52
N GLY A 343 14.01 -3.68 -32.35
CA GLY A 343 15.18 -2.82 -32.21
C GLY A 343 16.50 -3.57 -32.44
N THR A 344 17.60 -2.83 -32.48
CA THR A 344 18.93 -3.41 -32.73
C THR A 344 19.30 -4.48 -31.69
N LEU A 345 18.95 -4.28 -30.43
CA LEU A 345 19.23 -5.24 -29.33
C LEU A 345 18.28 -6.45 -29.34
N GLU A 346 17.15 -6.34 -30.05
CA GLU A 346 16.14 -7.39 -30.15
C GLU A 346 16.23 -8.18 -31.48
N ARG A 347 17.28 -7.96 -32.26
CA ARG A 347 17.49 -8.62 -33.56
C ARG A 347 17.43 -10.14 -33.44
N VAL A 348 17.90 -10.67 -32.32
CA VAL A 348 17.81 -12.10 -32.00
C VAL A 348 16.35 -12.60 -31.96
N ASN A 349 15.45 -11.82 -31.43
CA ASN A 349 14.01 -12.18 -31.41
C ASN A 349 13.37 -12.10 -32.80
N LEU A 350 13.86 -11.24 -33.70
CA LEU A 350 13.48 -11.25 -35.12
C LEU A 350 13.96 -12.55 -35.80
N GLU A 351 15.22 -12.94 -35.60
CA GLU A 351 15.76 -14.19 -36.16
C GLU A 351 15.02 -15.41 -35.62
N LEU A 352 14.56 -15.36 -34.36
CA LEU A 352 13.74 -16.42 -33.77
C LEU A 352 12.36 -16.51 -34.41
N LEU A 353 11.74 -15.37 -34.74
CA LEU A 353 10.47 -15.30 -35.50
C LEU A 353 10.64 -15.85 -36.91
N GLU A 354 11.73 -15.53 -37.60
CA GLU A 354 12.04 -16.06 -38.93
C GLU A 354 12.24 -17.58 -38.88
N PHE A 355 12.98 -18.08 -37.91
CA PHE A 355 13.13 -19.51 -37.66
C PHE A 355 11.78 -20.21 -37.43
N ALA A 356 10.87 -19.59 -36.68
CA ALA A 356 9.54 -20.13 -36.46
C ALA A 356 8.74 -20.26 -37.77
N LYS A 357 8.83 -19.27 -38.66
CA LYS A 357 8.19 -19.29 -40.00
C LYS A 357 8.75 -20.42 -40.86
N GLU A 358 10.07 -20.55 -40.91
CA GLU A 358 10.76 -21.60 -41.68
C GLU A 358 10.43 -23.02 -41.15
N SER A 359 10.21 -23.13 -39.81
CA SER A 359 9.85 -24.40 -39.17
C SER A 359 8.36 -24.79 -39.37
N GLY A 360 7.57 -23.98 -40.09
CA GLY A 360 6.15 -24.27 -40.38
C GLY A 360 5.24 -24.23 -39.14
N LYS A 361 5.63 -23.49 -38.08
CA LYS A 361 4.83 -23.34 -36.86
C LYS A 361 3.63 -22.41 -37.07
N GLU A 362 2.53 -22.64 -36.34
CA GLU A 362 1.42 -21.69 -36.31
C GLU A 362 1.87 -20.41 -35.60
N ILE A 363 1.75 -19.27 -36.25
CA ILE A 363 2.15 -17.98 -35.70
C ILE A 363 0.93 -17.07 -35.60
N GLU A 364 0.69 -16.61 -34.35
CA GLU A 364 -0.28 -15.57 -34.02
C GLU A 364 0.47 -14.24 -33.78
N MET A 365 0.11 -13.20 -34.52
CA MET A 365 0.56 -11.84 -34.22
C MET A 365 -0.41 -11.21 -33.22
N SER A 366 0.07 -10.79 -32.06
CA SER A 366 -0.73 -10.22 -30.97
C SER A 366 -0.10 -8.92 -30.51
N CYS A 367 -0.24 -7.88 -31.34
CA CYS A 367 0.27 -6.53 -31.07
C CYS A 367 -0.80 -5.63 -30.48
#